data_ad4fd3ddcc32e26a0d1e942ea25a8349
#
_entry.id   ad4fd3ddcc32e26a0d1e942ea25a8349
#
_cell.length_a   1.000
_cell.length_b   1.000
_cell.length_c   1.000
_cell.angle_alpha   90.00
_cell.angle_beta   90.00
_cell.angle_gamma   90.00
#
_symmetry.space_group_name_H-M   'P 1'
#
loop_
_entity.id
_entity.type
_entity.pdbx_description
1 polymer ?
#
loop_
_entity_poly.entity_id
_entity_poly.type
_entity_poly.pdbx_seq_one_letter_code
_entity_poly.pdbx_strand_id
1 'polypeptide(L)'
;MKNRIVLLLLCALVTLCGCHNNKKYADLPEELAALCKSIDKHPKNSELYYQRANYYYMHKDVDKGIADMQTAVKLQPDSSKYYIMLSDLYFAQVETDLAEEMLEKAIQKDPKNNEARLKLAELFYHENLLTQCNETLDEAIKQQKYNPKAYLIKAFMYKDMQDTTAYLRMLQLVIDQDPKEVKAYLELGYFYQKSLNPLAASYYQNALNVDPNNVEIHYNLGKLYQDLEQYQEAEQEYKTAIQLDEKHIPSLNNLGYMYLDEPFNKYEDAVKLFTKAIKENPDFVYSVCNRGVAYEYLGQYDKARKDYEKALKLQTNFEPAILGLNRLDKLQSK
;
A
#
# COMPACT_ATOMS: atom_id res chain seq x y z
N MET A 1 -32.31 38.45 -54.51
CA MET A 1 -30.89 38.06 -54.31
C MET A 1 -30.29 38.46 -52.94
N LYS A 2 -30.84 39.41 -52.19
CA LYS A 2 -30.28 39.84 -50.87
C LYS A 2 -30.52 38.85 -49.73
N ASN A 3 -31.60 38.07 -49.77
CA ASN A 3 -31.93 37.14 -48.64
C ASN A 3 -31.15 35.80 -48.64
N ARG A 4 -30.54 35.42 -49.76
CA ARG A 4 -29.70 34.19 -49.81
C ARG A 4 -28.27 34.39 -49.29
N ILE A 5 -27.74 35.61 -49.36
CA ILE A 5 -26.40 35.95 -48.91
C ILE A 5 -26.37 36.08 -47.39
N VAL A 6 -27.45 36.56 -46.76
CA VAL A 6 -27.55 36.65 -45.28
C VAL A 6 -27.67 35.27 -44.65
N LEU A 7 -28.33 34.30 -45.27
CA LEU A 7 -28.45 32.93 -44.74
C LEU A 7 -27.13 32.14 -44.83
N LEU A 8 -26.31 32.39 -45.86
CA LEU A 8 -24.99 31.79 -46.03
C LEU A 8 -23.95 32.37 -45.05
N LEU A 9 -24.05 33.65 -44.67
CA LEU A 9 -23.19 34.26 -43.65
C LEU A 9 -23.54 33.81 -42.25
N LEU A 10 -24.80 33.54 -41.93
CA LEU A 10 -25.22 32.97 -40.65
C LEU A 10 -24.79 31.50 -40.49
N CYS A 11 -24.83 30.69 -41.53
CA CYS A 11 -24.30 29.32 -41.51
C CYS A 11 -22.77 29.26 -41.39
N ALA A 12 -22.04 30.22 -42.01
CA ALA A 12 -20.58 30.28 -41.89
C ALA A 12 -20.11 30.74 -40.49
N LEU A 13 -20.88 31.58 -39.80
CA LEU A 13 -20.58 32.00 -38.42
C LEU A 13 -20.84 30.90 -37.40
N VAL A 14 -21.83 30.01 -37.62
CA VAL A 14 -22.11 28.87 -36.73
C VAL A 14 -21.05 27.79 -36.89
N THR A 15 -20.50 27.59 -38.09
CA THR A 15 -19.43 26.59 -38.32
C THR A 15 -18.07 27.06 -37.81
N LEU A 16 -17.79 28.35 -37.72
CA LEU A 16 -16.55 28.90 -37.17
C LEU A 16 -16.51 28.85 -35.62
N CYS A 17 -17.66 28.96 -34.93
CA CYS A 17 -17.74 28.78 -33.50
C CYS A 17 -17.52 27.32 -33.06
N GLY A 18 -17.93 26.33 -33.88
CA GLY A 18 -17.76 24.89 -33.55
C GLY A 18 -16.31 24.42 -33.65
N CYS A 19 -15.52 25.00 -34.56
CA CYS A 19 -14.10 24.60 -34.72
C CYS A 19 -13.15 25.25 -33.72
N HIS A 20 -13.50 26.40 -33.11
CA HIS A 20 -12.63 27.09 -32.18
C HIS A 20 -12.59 26.40 -30.81
N ASN A 21 -13.68 25.75 -30.42
CA ASN A 21 -13.78 25.04 -29.12
C ASN A 21 -13.05 23.69 -29.11
N ASN A 22 -12.83 23.07 -30.25
CA ASN A 22 -12.11 21.77 -30.30
C ASN A 22 -10.58 21.92 -30.17
N LYS A 23 -9.99 23.08 -30.47
CA LYS A 23 -8.56 23.33 -30.30
C LYS A 23 -8.17 23.64 -28.86
N LYS A 24 -9.08 24.18 -28.05
CA LYS A 24 -8.82 24.57 -26.64
C LYS A 24 -8.36 23.39 -25.75
N TYR A 25 -8.78 22.18 -26.07
CA TYR A 25 -8.53 20.98 -25.26
C TYR A 25 -7.82 19.86 -26.03
N ALA A 26 -7.24 20.18 -27.22
CA ALA A 26 -6.66 19.18 -28.12
C ALA A 26 -5.43 18.46 -27.50
N ASP A 27 -4.70 19.15 -26.65
CA ASP A 27 -3.47 18.66 -26.02
C ASP A 27 -3.72 18.02 -24.62
N LEU A 28 -4.98 17.95 -24.18
CA LEU A 28 -5.32 17.34 -22.90
C LEU A 28 -5.68 15.86 -23.08
N PRO A 29 -5.41 15.02 -22.06
CA PRO A 29 -5.98 13.67 -22.01
C PRO A 29 -7.48 13.68 -22.22
N GLU A 30 -8.02 12.68 -22.91
CA GLU A 30 -9.41 12.63 -23.36
C GLU A 30 -10.42 12.85 -22.22
N GLU A 31 -10.20 12.20 -21.08
CA GLU A 31 -11.05 12.32 -19.89
C GLU A 31 -11.06 13.77 -19.35
N LEU A 32 -9.88 14.38 -19.20
CA LEU A 32 -9.77 15.76 -18.74
C LEU A 32 -10.40 16.74 -19.75
N ALA A 33 -10.18 16.52 -21.04
CA ALA A 33 -10.78 17.32 -22.09
C ALA A 33 -12.32 17.27 -22.07
N ALA A 34 -12.89 16.08 -21.80
CA ALA A 34 -14.34 15.89 -21.66
C ALA A 34 -14.90 16.64 -20.45
N LEU A 35 -14.23 16.57 -19.30
CA LEU A 35 -14.61 17.31 -18.08
C LEU A 35 -14.54 18.83 -18.32
N CYS A 36 -13.46 19.33 -18.91
CA CYS A 36 -13.33 20.76 -19.24
C CYS A 36 -14.43 21.27 -20.19
N LYS A 37 -14.75 20.50 -21.24
CA LYS A 37 -15.85 20.82 -22.15
C LYS A 37 -17.22 20.83 -21.45
N SER A 38 -17.42 19.92 -20.50
CA SER A 38 -18.66 19.81 -19.72
C SER A 38 -18.80 21.00 -18.76
N ILE A 39 -17.71 21.44 -18.15
CA ILE A 39 -17.68 22.62 -17.26
C ILE A 39 -17.96 23.90 -18.07
N ASP A 40 -17.36 24.06 -19.27
CA ASP A 40 -17.64 25.21 -20.11
C ASP A 40 -19.13 25.32 -20.51
N LYS A 41 -19.80 24.16 -20.68
CA LYS A 41 -21.24 24.11 -20.98
C LYS A 41 -22.13 24.33 -19.74
N HIS A 42 -21.66 23.89 -18.60
CA HIS A 42 -22.43 23.88 -17.35
C HIS A 42 -21.59 24.45 -16.16
N PRO A 43 -21.17 25.73 -16.22
CA PRO A 43 -20.22 26.31 -15.25
C PRO A 43 -20.77 26.43 -13.81
N LYS A 44 -22.06 26.23 -13.61
CA LYS A 44 -22.70 26.21 -12.28
C LYS A 44 -22.91 24.80 -11.71
N ASN A 45 -22.47 23.77 -12.41
CA ASN A 45 -22.57 22.40 -11.93
C ASN A 45 -21.35 22.04 -11.06
N SER A 46 -21.53 22.09 -9.75
CA SER A 46 -20.51 21.80 -8.75
C SER A 46 -19.93 20.38 -8.88
N GLU A 47 -20.74 19.42 -9.31
CA GLU A 47 -20.32 18.03 -9.47
C GLU A 47 -19.23 17.85 -10.55
N LEU A 48 -19.26 18.64 -11.62
CA LEU A 48 -18.22 18.59 -12.65
C LEU A 48 -16.86 19.07 -12.14
N TYR A 49 -16.85 20.08 -11.27
CA TYR A 49 -15.61 20.52 -10.61
C TYR A 49 -15.08 19.45 -9.64
N TYR A 50 -15.97 18.80 -8.88
CA TYR A 50 -15.59 17.66 -8.03
C TYR A 50 -14.98 16.53 -8.84
N GLN A 51 -15.57 16.14 -9.97
CA GLN A 51 -15.04 15.10 -10.84
C GLN A 51 -13.68 15.48 -11.41
N ARG A 52 -13.48 16.75 -11.82
CA ARG A 52 -12.20 17.22 -12.33
C ARG A 52 -11.16 17.34 -11.22
N ALA A 53 -11.54 17.75 -10.01
CA ALA A 53 -10.66 17.74 -8.84
C ALA A 53 -10.18 16.33 -8.51
N ASN A 54 -11.07 15.33 -8.57
CA ASN A 54 -10.70 13.94 -8.39
C ASN A 54 -9.71 13.45 -9.46
N TYR A 55 -9.93 13.82 -10.73
CA TYR A 55 -8.96 13.56 -11.79
C TYR A 55 -7.59 14.16 -11.46
N TYR A 56 -7.53 15.42 -11.04
CA TYR A 56 -6.28 16.10 -10.69
C TYR A 56 -5.60 15.44 -9.47
N TYR A 57 -6.36 15.04 -8.47
CA TYR A 57 -5.85 14.31 -7.31
C TYR A 57 -5.16 13.00 -7.71
N MET A 58 -5.81 12.20 -8.55
CA MET A 58 -5.25 10.93 -9.05
C MET A 58 -3.98 11.14 -9.89
N HIS A 59 -3.84 12.30 -10.55
CA HIS A 59 -2.67 12.67 -11.36
C HIS A 59 -1.67 13.55 -10.62
N LYS A 60 -1.82 13.71 -9.30
CA LYS A 60 -0.92 14.49 -8.41
C LYS A 60 -0.83 15.99 -8.75
N ASP A 61 -1.82 16.54 -9.45
CA ASP A 61 -1.95 17.99 -9.72
C ASP A 61 -2.85 18.63 -8.65
N VAL A 62 -2.37 18.62 -7.41
CA VAL A 62 -3.17 18.91 -6.21
C VAL A 62 -3.67 20.36 -6.22
N ASP A 63 -2.86 21.32 -6.69
CA ASP A 63 -3.25 22.76 -6.73
C ASP A 63 -4.48 23.00 -7.59
N LYS A 64 -4.56 22.36 -8.78
CA LYS A 64 -5.74 22.45 -9.63
C LYS A 64 -6.95 21.77 -9.02
N GLY A 65 -6.74 20.66 -8.32
CA GLY A 65 -7.77 19.99 -7.54
C GLY A 65 -8.39 20.90 -6.48
N ILE A 66 -7.56 21.60 -5.71
CA ILE A 66 -8.00 22.56 -4.69
C ILE A 66 -8.80 23.70 -5.30
N ALA A 67 -8.33 24.29 -6.41
CA ALA A 67 -9.03 25.38 -7.09
C ALA A 67 -10.43 24.97 -7.58
N ASP A 68 -10.55 23.77 -8.10
CA ASP A 68 -11.83 23.20 -8.52
C ASP A 68 -12.75 22.94 -7.32
N MET A 69 -12.23 22.35 -6.26
CA MET A 69 -13.02 22.09 -5.05
C MET A 69 -13.45 23.37 -4.33
N GLN A 70 -12.63 24.41 -4.30
CA GLN A 70 -13.05 25.73 -3.81
C GLN A 70 -14.20 26.30 -4.65
N THR A 71 -14.20 26.07 -5.94
CA THR A 71 -15.32 26.45 -6.84
C THR A 71 -16.55 25.60 -6.55
N ALA A 72 -16.44 24.29 -6.39
CA ALA A 72 -17.54 23.39 -6.06
C ALA A 72 -18.20 23.78 -4.73
N VAL A 73 -17.41 24.07 -3.69
CA VAL A 73 -17.89 24.54 -2.38
C VAL A 73 -18.62 25.88 -2.50
N LYS A 74 -18.13 26.85 -3.29
CA LYS A 74 -18.82 28.12 -3.52
C LYS A 74 -20.19 27.91 -4.18
N LEU A 75 -20.30 26.93 -5.10
CA LEU A 75 -21.55 26.61 -5.78
C LEU A 75 -22.54 25.86 -4.90
N GLN A 76 -22.03 25.00 -4.04
CA GLN A 76 -22.86 24.17 -3.14
C GLN A 76 -22.19 24.04 -1.75
N PRO A 77 -22.35 25.06 -0.87
CA PRO A 77 -21.62 25.14 0.40
C PRO A 77 -22.09 24.15 1.49
N ASP A 78 -23.18 23.43 1.26
CA ASP A 78 -23.71 22.46 2.22
C ASP A 78 -23.36 21.00 1.89
N SER A 79 -22.52 20.80 0.87
CA SER A 79 -22.12 19.44 0.48
C SER A 79 -20.92 18.95 1.31
N SER A 80 -21.16 18.11 2.30
CA SER A 80 -20.12 17.48 3.14
C SER A 80 -19.02 16.79 2.31
N LYS A 81 -19.39 16.11 1.21
CA LYS A 81 -18.41 15.41 0.36
C LYS A 81 -17.38 16.33 -0.28
N TYR A 82 -17.72 17.61 -0.52
CA TYR A 82 -16.77 18.55 -1.12
C TYR A 82 -15.70 19.00 -0.12
N TYR A 83 -16.08 19.12 1.14
CA TYR A 83 -15.13 19.40 2.22
C TYR A 83 -14.22 18.19 2.50
N ILE A 84 -14.77 16.95 2.41
CA ILE A 84 -13.96 15.74 2.51
C ILE A 84 -12.89 15.70 1.40
N MET A 85 -13.27 15.98 0.15
CA MET A 85 -12.31 16.02 -0.95
C MET A 85 -11.27 17.14 -0.79
N LEU A 86 -11.65 18.30 -0.26
CA LEU A 86 -10.70 19.38 0.08
C LEU A 86 -9.72 18.93 1.16
N SER A 87 -10.17 18.20 2.17
CA SER A 87 -9.28 17.66 3.19
C SER A 87 -8.26 16.67 2.61
N ASP A 88 -8.68 15.79 1.70
CA ASP A 88 -7.77 14.86 1.03
C ASP A 88 -6.69 15.60 0.23
N LEU A 89 -7.07 16.68 -0.46
CA LEU A 89 -6.16 17.52 -1.22
C LEU A 89 -5.18 18.28 -0.34
N TYR A 90 -5.65 18.88 0.76
CA TYR A 90 -4.78 19.58 1.72
C TYR A 90 -3.84 18.59 2.42
N PHE A 91 -4.32 17.42 2.79
CA PHE A 91 -3.48 16.37 3.36
C PHE A 91 -2.38 15.93 2.39
N ALA A 92 -2.68 15.84 1.08
CA ALA A 92 -1.69 15.54 0.05
C ALA A 92 -0.61 16.62 -0.11
N GLN A 93 -0.89 17.86 0.33
CA GLN A 93 0.08 18.96 0.43
C GLN A 93 0.80 19.05 1.79
N VAL A 94 0.47 18.12 2.72
CA VAL A 94 0.96 18.15 4.11
C VAL A 94 0.45 19.38 4.90
N GLU A 95 -0.65 19.99 4.44
CA GLU A 95 -1.35 21.08 5.12
C GLU A 95 -2.40 20.50 6.07
N THR A 96 -1.93 19.88 7.16
CA THR A 96 -2.77 19.09 8.08
C THR A 96 -3.80 19.95 8.81
N ASP A 97 -3.47 21.17 9.22
CA ASP A 97 -4.41 22.09 9.87
C ASP A 97 -5.60 22.44 8.96
N LEU A 98 -5.35 22.65 7.65
CA LEU A 98 -6.41 22.90 6.68
C LEU A 98 -7.23 21.64 6.40
N ALA A 99 -6.61 20.48 6.40
CA ALA A 99 -7.31 19.21 6.25
C ALA A 99 -8.26 18.95 7.41
N GLU A 100 -7.82 19.23 8.66
CA GLU A 100 -8.65 19.15 9.86
C GLU A 100 -9.86 20.10 9.77
N GLU A 101 -9.61 21.38 9.47
CA GLU A 101 -10.67 22.39 9.31
C GLU A 101 -11.74 21.93 8.28
N MET A 102 -11.31 21.35 7.16
CA MET A 102 -12.26 20.86 6.15
C MET A 102 -13.05 19.66 6.64
N LEU A 103 -12.45 18.73 7.38
CA LEU A 103 -13.19 17.59 7.96
C LEU A 103 -14.18 18.01 9.02
N GLU A 104 -13.82 18.97 9.87
CA GLU A 104 -14.77 19.56 10.84
C GLU A 104 -15.95 20.24 10.14
N LYS A 105 -15.71 21.00 9.06
CA LYS A 105 -16.78 21.56 8.22
C LYS A 105 -17.64 20.48 7.59
N ALA A 106 -17.02 19.40 7.09
CA ALA A 106 -17.78 18.26 6.56
C ALA A 106 -18.73 17.66 7.59
N ILE A 107 -18.25 17.48 8.84
CA ILE A 107 -19.05 16.96 9.95
C ILE A 107 -20.13 17.97 10.36
N GLN A 108 -19.83 19.27 10.36
CA GLN A 108 -20.83 20.31 10.64
C GLN A 108 -21.95 20.32 9.60
N LYS A 109 -21.62 20.13 8.31
CA LYS A 109 -22.61 20.09 7.21
C LYS A 109 -23.45 18.81 7.21
N ASP A 110 -22.85 17.69 7.55
CA ASP A 110 -23.56 16.43 7.74
C ASP A 110 -23.08 15.74 9.03
N PRO A 111 -23.76 15.99 10.18
CA PRO A 111 -23.40 15.38 11.45
C PRO A 111 -23.51 13.85 11.49
N LYS A 112 -24.12 13.23 10.49
CA LYS A 112 -24.19 11.76 10.36
C LYS A 112 -23.13 11.20 9.42
N ASN A 113 -22.30 12.04 8.83
CA ASN A 113 -21.25 11.60 7.93
C ASN A 113 -20.14 10.90 8.71
N ASN A 114 -20.20 9.58 8.70
CA ASN A 114 -19.22 8.75 9.38
C ASN A 114 -17.87 8.71 8.65
N GLU A 115 -17.88 8.87 7.32
CA GLU A 115 -16.64 8.95 6.53
C GLU A 115 -15.76 10.14 6.95
N ALA A 116 -16.38 11.33 7.12
CA ALA A 116 -15.64 12.51 7.57
C ALA A 116 -15.03 12.30 8.97
N ARG A 117 -15.75 11.64 9.90
CA ARG A 117 -15.21 11.32 11.23
C ARG A 117 -14.06 10.33 11.17
N LEU A 118 -14.18 9.29 10.36
CA LEU A 118 -13.10 8.31 10.20
C LEU A 118 -11.84 8.95 9.63
N LYS A 119 -11.97 9.82 8.63
CA LYS A 119 -10.84 10.58 8.08
C LYS A 119 -10.22 11.54 9.10
N LEU A 120 -11.04 12.21 9.91
CA LEU A 120 -10.56 13.07 10.99
C LEU A 120 -9.80 12.27 12.05
N ALA A 121 -10.32 11.10 12.42
CA ALA A 121 -9.62 10.20 13.33
C ALA A 121 -8.31 9.66 12.74
N GLU A 122 -8.28 9.32 11.45
CA GLU A 122 -7.05 8.94 10.74
C GLU A 122 -6.02 10.08 10.76
N LEU A 123 -6.46 11.34 10.53
CA LEU A 123 -5.60 12.51 10.60
C LEU A 123 -5.00 12.68 12.01
N PHE A 124 -5.82 12.65 13.06
CA PHE A 124 -5.37 12.72 14.45
C PHE A 124 -4.40 11.59 14.81
N TYR A 125 -4.65 10.38 14.30
CA TYR A 125 -3.74 9.26 14.49
C TYR A 125 -2.36 9.52 13.85
N HIS A 126 -2.34 10.03 12.60
CA HIS A 126 -1.09 10.38 11.91
C HIS A 126 -0.31 11.49 12.61
N GLU A 127 -0.99 12.43 13.24
CA GLU A 127 -0.39 13.51 14.04
C GLU A 127 -0.03 13.10 15.47
N ASN A 128 -0.26 11.82 15.82
CA ASN A 128 -0.07 11.28 17.18
C ASN A 128 -0.94 11.96 18.24
N LEU A 129 -2.07 12.54 17.83
CA LEU A 129 -3.09 13.12 18.70
C LEU A 129 -4.07 12.05 19.19
N LEU A 130 -3.55 11.07 19.94
CA LEU A 130 -4.26 9.83 20.26
C LEU A 130 -5.54 10.03 21.06
N THR A 131 -5.61 11.08 21.89
CA THR A 131 -6.84 11.41 22.66
C THR A 131 -7.96 11.84 21.72
N GLN A 132 -7.71 12.81 20.82
CA GLN A 132 -8.69 13.28 19.85
C GLN A 132 -9.08 12.17 18.88
N CYS A 133 -8.10 11.36 18.43
CA CYS A 133 -8.36 10.18 17.62
C CYS A 133 -9.37 9.24 18.31
N ASN A 134 -9.11 8.89 19.56
CA ASN A 134 -9.98 7.99 20.31
C ASN A 134 -11.39 8.53 20.49
N GLU A 135 -11.53 9.80 20.89
CA GLU A 135 -12.82 10.47 21.07
C GLU A 135 -13.63 10.51 19.76
N THR A 136 -12.97 10.88 18.67
CA THR A 136 -13.59 10.93 17.32
C THR A 136 -14.06 9.54 16.87
N LEU A 137 -13.28 8.49 17.13
CA LEU A 137 -13.66 7.11 16.82
C LEU A 137 -14.82 6.62 17.71
N ASP A 138 -14.86 7.01 19.00
CA ASP A 138 -15.98 6.67 19.88
C ASP A 138 -17.28 7.30 19.40
N GLU A 139 -17.25 8.54 18.92
CA GLU A 139 -18.39 9.18 18.30
C GLU A 139 -18.82 8.47 17.00
N ALA A 140 -17.87 8.08 16.15
CA ALA A 140 -18.16 7.34 14.93
C ALA A 140 -18.84 5.99 15.23
N ILE A 141 -18.35 5.25 16.22
CA ILE A 141 -18.91 3.97 16.66
C ILE A 141 -20.29 4.15 17.31
N LYS A 142 -20.46 5.21 18.10
CA LYS A 142 -21.76 5.54 18.73
C LYS A 142 -22.85 5.78 17.68
N GLN A 143 -22.50 6.43 16.58
CA GLN A 143 -23.44 6.69 15.48
C GLN A 143 -23.71 5.44 14.64
N GLN A 144 -22.67 4.67 14.37
CA GLN A 144 -22.73 3.47 13.57
C GLN A 144 -22.01 2.34 14.28
N LYS A 145 -22.75 1.50 15.00
CA LYS A 145 -22.16 0.38 15.77
C LYS A 145 -21.43 -0.64 14.89
N TYR A 146 -21.93 -0.86 13.69
CA TYR A 146 -21.27 -1.68 12.67
C TYR A 146 -20.29 -0.79 11.91
N ASN A 147 -19.05 -0.75 12.36
CA ASN A 147 -18.01 0.14 11.83
C ASN A 147 -16.61 -0.50 11.95
N PRO A 148 -16.33 -1.57 11.16
CA PRO A 148 -15.07 -2.30 11.26
C PRO A 148 -13.85 -1.38 11.03
N LYS A 149 -13.98 -0.36 10.17
CA LYS A 149 -12.90 0.60 9.93
C LYS A 149 -12.53 1.40 11.20
N ALA A 150 -13.51 1.84 11.99
CA ALA A 150 -13.25 2.54 13.25
C ALA A 150 -12.50 1.65 14.25
N TYR A 151 -12.92 0.38 14.37
CA TYR A 151 -12.23 -0.57 15.24
C TYR A 151 -10.83 -0.90 14.74
N LEU A 152 -10.60 -0.93 13.43
CA LEU A 152 -9.27 -1.16 12.87
C LEU A 152 -8.33 0.00 13.20
N ILE A 153 -8.77 1.25 13.06
CA ILE A 153 -7.98 2.42 13.45
C ILE A 153 -7.67 2.39 14.96
N LYS A 154 -8.68 2.08 15.81
CA LYS A 154 -8.46 1.90 17.25
C LYS A 154 -7.45 0.78 17.55
N ALA A 155 -7.49 -0.31 16.81
CA ALA A 155 -6.51 -1.38 16.98
C ALA A 155 -5.08 -0.84 16.77
N PHE A 156 -4.81 -0.12 15.67
CA PHE A 156 -3.49 0.44 15.44
C PHE A 156 -3.09 1.49 16.49
N MET A 157 -4.03 2.33 16.89
CA MET A 157 -3.80 3.28 17.99
C MET A 157 -3.37 2.56 19.28
N TYR A 158 -4.08 1.50 19.70
CA TYR A 158 -3.70 0.72 20.88
C TYR A 158 -2.39 -0.07 20.72
N LYS A 159 -2.07 -0.50 19.49
CA LYS A 159 -0.76 -1.11 19.16
C LYS A 159 0.38 -0.15 19.45
N ASP A 160 0.26 1.11 19.01
CA ASP A 160 1.27 2.16 19.22
C ASP A 160 1.35 2.59 20.71
N MET A 161 0.22 2.58 21.42
CA MET A 161 0.16 2.77 22.87
C MET A 161 0.69 1.56 23.67
N GLN A 162 1.07 0.46 23.01
CA GLN A 162 1.51 -0.79 23.62
C GLN A 162 0.45 -1.47 24.52
N ASP A 163 -0.83 -1.08 24.37
CA ASP A 163 -1.95 -1.77 25.01
C ASP A 163 -2.36 -3.00 24.20
N THR A 164 -1.61 -4.09 24.44
CA THR A 164 -1.82 -5.35 23.73
C THR A 164 -3.23 -5.92 23.93
N THR A 165 -3.81 -5.74 25.11
CA THR A 165 -5.15 -6.27 25.40
C THR A 165 -6.22 -5.56 24.59
N ALA A 166 -6.20 -4.23 24.57
CA ALA A 166 -7.10 -3.44 23.74
C ALA A 166 -6.88 -3.69 22.25
N TYR A 167 -5.62 -3.74 21.81
CA TYR A 167 -5.26 -4.04 20.43
C TYR A 167 -5.91 -5.32 19.91
N LEU A 168 -5.70 -6.45 20.60
CA LEU A 168 -6.26 -7.76 20.21
C LEU A 168 -7.78 -7.75 20.25
N ARG A 169 -8.39 -7.12 21.26
CA ARG A 169 -9.83 -6.98 21.35
C ARG A 169 -10.41 -6.19 20.18
N MET A 170 -9.79 -5.11 19.76
CA MET A 170 -10.25 -4.32 18.62
C MET A 170 -10.15 -5.11 17.31
N LEU A 171 -9.05 -5.84 17.09
CA LEU A 171 -8.92 -6.71 15.91
C LEU A 171 -9.98 -7.81 15.89
N GLN A 172 -10.30 -8.40 17.03
CA GLN A 172 -11.39 -9.38 17.10
C GLN A 172 -12.75 -8.75 16.74
N LEU A 173 -13.04 -7.54 17.23
CA LEU A 173 -14.25 -6.81 16.85
C LEU A 173 -14.31 -6.48 15.35
N VAL A 174 -13.15 -6.21 14.72
CA VAL A 174 -13.08 -6.03 13.26
C VAL A 174 -13.55 -7.30 12.56
N ILE A 175 -12.98 -8.45 12.91
CA ILE A 175 -13.33 -9.75 12.28
C ILE A 175 -14.79 -10.15 12.54
N ASP A 176 -15.28 -9.91 13.76
CA ASP A 176 -16.67 -10.20 14.12
C ASP A 176 -17.66 -9.37 13.29
N GLN A 177 -17.28 -8.15 12.90
CA GLN A 177 -18.09 -7.28 12.07
C GLN A 177 -17.84 -7.49 10.57
N ASP A 178 -16.59 -7.58 10.14
CA ASP A 178 -16.22 -7.83 8.76
C ASP A 178 -15.26 -9.03 8.64
N PRO A 179 -15.80 -10.25 8.46
CA PRO A 179 -14.98 -11.44 8.27
C PRO A 179 -14.13 -11.44 6.99
N LYS A 180 -14.24 -10.40 6.14
CA LYS A 180 -13.44 -10.24 4.94
C LYS A 180 -12.29 -9.24 5.10
N GLU A 181 -12.14 -8.63 6.27
CA GLU A 181 -11.03 -7.70 6.53
C GLU A 181 -9.71 -8.46 6.72
N VAL A 182 -9.00 -8.68 5.61
CA VAL A 182 -7.73 -9.42 5.56
C VAL A 182 -6.70 -8.85 6.51
N LYS A 183 -6.63 -7.52 6.64
CA LYS A 183 -5.63 -6.84 7.47
C LYS A 183 -5.75 -7.21 8.95
N ALA A 184 -6.97 -7.42 9.46
CA ALA A 184 -7.17 -7.85 10.84
C ALA A 184 -6.65 -9.27 11.10
N TYR A 185 -6.86 -10.18 10.17
CA TYR A 185 -6.30 -11.54 10.23
C TYR A 185 -4.76 -11.52 10.17
N LEU A 186 -4.18 -10.72 9.29
CA LEU A 186 -2.73 -10.57 9.17
C LEU A 186 -2.10 -10.04 10.46
N GLU A 187 -2.69 -9.01 11.06
CA GLU A 187 -2.20 -8.44 12.33
C GLU A 187 -2.28 -9.45 13.49
N LEU A 188 -3.36 -10.22 13.58
CA LEU A 188 -3.49 -11.30 14.58
C LEU A 188 -2.49 -12.43 14.29
N GLY A 189 -2.37 -12.86 13.03
CA GLY A 189 -1.38 -13.85 12.61
C GLY A 189 0.03 -13.44 12.99
N TYR A 190 0.43 -12.22 12.66
CA TYR A 190 1.74 -11.66 12.99
C TYR A 190 1.97 -11.55 14.51
N PHE A 191 0.94 -11.14 15.26
CA PHE A 191 1.03 -11.07 16.72
C PHE A 191 1.33 -12.44 17.34
N TYR A 192 0.56 -13.46 16.95
CA TYR A 192 0.73 -14.81 17.49
C TYR A 192 1.99 -15.52 16.98
N GLN A 193 2.46 -15.20 15.78
CA GLN A 193 3.72 -15.73 15.24
C GLN A 193 4.93 -15.36 16.10
N LYS A 194 4.97 -14.15 16.67
CA LYS A 194 6.10 -13.71 17.54
C LYS A 194 6.36 -14.63 18.75
N SER A 195 5.34 -15.31 19.22
CA SER A 195 5.42 -16.29 20.32
C SER A 195 5.36 -17.73 19.85
N LEU A 196 5.46 -17.97 18.53
CA LEU A 196 5.30 -19.29 17.90
C LEU A 196 3.99 -19.99 18.30
N ASN A 197 2.94 -19.20 18.55
CA ASN A 197 1.62 -19.73 18.90
C ASN A 197 0.92 -20.31 17.67
N PRO A 198 0.42 -21.57 17.74
CA PRO A 198 -0.27 -22.22 16.61
C PRO A 198 -1.47 -21.45 16.04
N LEU A 199 -2.09 -20.55 16.82
CA LEU A 199 -3.17 -19.68 16.34
C LEU A 199 -2.74 -18.80 15.15
N ALA A 200 -1.45 -18.48 15.01
CA ALA A 200 -0.94 -17.72 13.89
C ALA A 200 -1.30 -18.35 12.54
N ALA A 201 -1.10 -19.68 12.41
CA ALA A 201 -1.45 -20.41 11.19
C ALA A 201 -2.94 -20.32 10.87
N SER A 202 -3.82 -20.42 11.88
CA SER A 202 -5.26 -20.33 11.69
C SER A 202 -5.68 -18.94 11.21
N TYR A 203 -5.08 -17.88 11.73
CA TYR A 203 -5.37 -16.51 11.27
C TYR A 203 -4.87 -16.27 9.84
N TYR A 204 -3.67 -16.71 9.49
CA TYR A 204 -3.18 -16.61 8.12
C TYR A 204 -4.04 -17.44 7.15
N GLN A 205 -4.49 -18.63 7.55
CA GLN A 205 -5.37 -19.43 6.72
C GLN A 205 -6.74 -18.76 6.53
N ASN A 206 -7.30 -18.12 7.56
CA ASN A 206 -8.52 -17.32 7.42
C ASN A 206 -8.31 -16.14 6.46
N ALA A 207 -7.16 -15.49 6.49
CA ALA A 207 -6.80 -14.45 5.54
C ALA A 207 -6.74 -14.99 4.09
N LEU A 208 -6.15 -16.19 3.88
CA LEU A 208 -6.12 -16.86 2.56
C LEU A 208 -7.50 -17.31 2.07
N ASN A 209 -8.43 -17.63 2.96
CA ASN A 209 -9.81 -17.92 2.57
C ASN A 209 -10.51 -16.69 1.95
N VAL A 210 -10.05 -15.48 2.29
CA VAL A 210 -10.56 -14.22 1.73
C VAL A 210 -9.77 -13.81 0.49
N ASP A 211 -8.44 -13.87 0.56
CA ASP A 211 -7.53 -13.49 -0.53
C ASP A 211 -6.51 -14.62 -0.80
N PRO A 212 -6.91 -15.63 -1.61
CA PRO A 212 -6.10 -16.83 -1.85
C PRO A 212 -4.80 -16.59 -2.63
N ASN A 213 -4.68 -15.43 -3.29
CA ASN A 213 -3.53 -15.11 -4.13
C ASN A 213 -2.63 -14.05 -3.49
N ASN A 214 -2.73 -13.84 -2.21
CA ASN A 214 -1.94 -12.86 -1.49
C ASN A 214 -0.53 -13.39 -1.21
N VAL A 215 0.44 -12.84 -1.89
CA VAL A 215 1.85 -13.24 -1.80
C VAL A 215 2.40 -13.12 -0.38
N GLU A 216 2.04 -12.03 0.33
CA GLU A 216 2.52 -11.75 1.69
C GLU A 216 1.99 -12.76 2.70
N ILE A 217 0.76 -13.24 2.53
CA ILE A 217 0.19 -14.25 3.44
C ILE A 217 0.92 -15.57 3.27
N HIS A 218 1.13 -16.02 2.03
CA HIS A 218 1.91 -17.23 1.75
C HIS A 218 3.35 -17.11 2.28
N TYR A 219 3.99 -15.96 2.09
CA TYR A 219 5.31 -15.70 2.65
C TYR A 219 5.32 -15.80 4.19
N ASN A 220 4.35 -15.17 4.87
CA ASN A 220 4.25 -15.19 6.32
C ASN A 220 3.94 -16.58 6.88
N LEU A 221 3.08 -17.37 6.21
CA LEU A 221 2.86 -18.78 6.53
C LEU A 221 4.14 -19.61 6.34
N GLY A 222 4.83 -19.42 5.22
CA GLY A 222 6.10 -20.09 4.97
C GLY A 222 7.11 -19.80 6.09
N LYS A 223 7.22 -18.54 6.51
CA LYS A 223 8.08 -18.16 7.61
C LYS A 223 7.64 -18.76 8.94
N LEU A 224 6.34 -18.75 9.26
CA LEU A 224 5.82 -19.39 10.47
C LEU A 224 6.13 -20.88 10.48
N TYR A 225 5.87 -21.60 9.39
CA TYR A 225 6.16 -23.02 9.30
C TYR A 225 7.66 -23.32 9.40
N GLN A 226 8.52 -22.47 8.83
CA GLN A 226 9.97 -22.58 8.99
C GLN A 226 10.37 -22.41 10.45
N ASP A 227 9.83 -21.40 11.16
CA ASP A 227 10.10 -21.13 12.58
C ASP A 227 9.59 -22.28 13.50
N LEU A 228 8.56 -23.03 13.04
CA LEU A 228 8.02 -24.23 13.69
C LEU A 228 8.70 -25.54 13.24
N GLU A 229 9.77 -25.46 12.45
CA GLU A 229 10.49 -26.61 11.88
C GLU A 229 9.61 -27.51 10.99
N GLN A 230 8.48 -26.99 10.50
CA GLN A 230 7.58 -27.65 9.54
C GLN A 230 8.05 -27.34 8.12
N TYR A 231 9.20 -27.92 7.75
CA TYR A 231 9.95 -27.50 6.55
C TYR A 231 9.24 -27.82 5.24
N GLN A 232 8.42 -28.89 5.17
CA GLN A 232 7.67 -29.26 3.97
C GLN A 232 6.55 -28.23 3.69
N GLU A 233 5.83 -27.85 4.72
CA GLU A 233 4.78 -26.82 4.67
C GLU A 233 5.39 -25.46 4.32
N ALA A 234 6.53 -25.12 4.92
CA ALA A 234 7.26 -23.88 4.61
C ALA A 234 7.70 -23.84 3.13
N GLU A 235 8.26 -24.96 2.61
CA GLU A 235 8.65 -25.08 1.20
C GLU A 235 7.46 -24.83 0.27
N GLN A 236 6.31 -25.42 0.58
CA GLN A 236 5.09 -25.29 -0.22
C GLN A 236 4.63 -23.82 -0.26
N GLU A 237 4.57 -23.16 0.88
CA GLU A 237 4.09 -21.79 0.98
C GLU A 237 5.04 -20.80 0.29
N TYR A 238 6.36 -20.93 0.47
CA TYR A 238 7.32 -20.11 -0.25
C TYR A 238 7.27 -20.33 -1.76
N LYS A 239 7.07 -21.55 -2.22
CA LYS A 239 6.90 -21.84 -3.65
C LYS A 239 5.64 -21.21 -4.21
N THR A 240 4.53 -21.26 -3.46
CA THR A 240 3.28 -20.59 -3.85
C THR A 240 3.49 -19.08 -3.95
N ALA A 241 4.13 -18.46 -2.96
CA ALA A 241 4.45 -17.03 -3.03
C ALA A 241 5.29 -16.67 -4.27
N ILE A 242 6.30 -17.50 -4.61
CA ILE A 242 7.14 -17.30 -5.80
C ILE A 242 6.37 -17.57 -7.11
N GLN A 243 5.37 -18.44 -7.12
CA GLN A 243 4.50 -18.67 -8.28
C GLN A 243 3.57 -17.48 -8.53
N LEU A 244 3.08 -16.85 -7.46
CA LEU A 244 2.22 -15.67 -7.52
C LEU A 244 3.00 -14.40 -7.90
N ASP A 245 4.19 -14.24 -7.32
CA ASP A 245 5.13 -13.18 -7.67
C ASP A 245 6.55 -13.75 -7.82
N GLU A 246 6.97 -13.94 -9.07
CA GLU A 246 8.29 -14.47 -9.38
C GLU A 246 9.46 -13.59 -8.92
N LYS A 247 9.19 -12.33 -8.56
CA LYS A 247 10.17 -11.33 -8.11
C LYS A 247 10.16 -11.14 -6.61
N HIS A 248 9.36 -11.87 -5.87
CA HIS A 248 9.24 -11.72 -4.42
C HIS A 248 10.52 -12.12 -3.71
N ILE A 249 11.42 -11.15 -3.52
CA ILE A 249 12.76 -11.35 -2.96
C ILE A 249 12.76 -12.06 -1.60
N PRO A 250 11.88 -11.72 -0.63
CA PRO A 250 11.85 -12.40 0.65
C PRO A 250 11.62 -13.92 0.52
N SER A 251 10.65 -14.35 -0.30
CA SER A 251 10.38 -15.77 -0.51
C SER A 251 11.52 -16.48 -1.23
N LEU A 252 12.11 -15.85 -2.26
CA LEU A 252 13.27 -16.38 -2.95
C LEU A 252 14.46 -16.59 -1.99
N ASN A 253 14.73 -15.60 -1.13
CA ASN A 253 15.82 -15.67 -0.17
C ASN A 253 15.58 -16.74 0.90
N ASN A 254 14.37 -16.77 1.50
CA ASN A 254 14.10 -17.69 2.61
C ASN A 254 14.01 -19.15 2.13
N LEU A 255 13.39 -19.41 0.97
CA LEU A 255 13.42 -20.74 0.37
C LEU A 255 14.84 -21.18 0.02
N GLY A 256 15.65 -20.28 -0.56
CA GLY A 256 17.05 -20.54 -0.83
C GLY A 256 17.85 -20.84 0.43
N TYR A 257 17.62 -20.09 1.51
CA TYR A 257 18.25 -20.30 2.81
C TYR A 257 17.88 -21.67 3.42
N MET A 258 16.59 -22.03 3.41
CA MET A 258 16.11 -23.34 3.82
C MET A 258 16.77 -24.51 3.06
N TYR A 259 17.08 -24.29 1.78
CA TYR A 259 17.74 -25.32 0.96
C TYR A 259 19.23 -25.54 1.29
N LEU A 260 19.85 -24.67 2.11
CA LEU A 260 21.23 -24.84 2.57
C LEU A 260 21.38 -25.91 3.65
N ASP A 261 20.32 -26.16 4.42
CA ASP A 261 20.35 -27.03 5.59
C ASP A 261 19.53 -28.31 5.39
N GLU A 262 19.68 -29.27 6.32
CA GLU A 262 18.81 -30.45 6.39
C GLU A 262 17.35 -30.04 6.66
N PRO A 263 16.37 -30.78 6.11
CA PRO A 263 16.55 -32.06 5.39
C PRO A 263 16.82 -31.90 3.88
N PHE A 264 16.98 -30.68 3.36
CA PHE A 264 17.00 -30.43 1.93
C PHE A 264 18.37 -30.61 1.28
N ASN A 265 19.40 -29.91 1.75
CA ASN A 265 20.76 -29.89 1.16
C ASN A 265 20.76 -29.69 -0.37
N LYS A 266 19.87 -28.79 -0.86
CA LYS A 266 19.64 -28.50 -2.31
C LYS A 266 20.47 -27.27 -2.73
N TYR A 267 21.78 -27.37 -2.66
CA TYR A 267 22.70 -26.21 -2.82
C TYR A 267 22.60 -25.55 -4.20
N GLU A 268 22.48 -26.34 -5.29
CA GLU A 268 22.32 -25.83 -6.65
C GLU A 268 21.01 -25.04 -6.82
N ASP A 269 19.92 -25.52 -6.22
CA ASP A 269 18.63 -24.83 -6.26
C ASP A 269 18.67 -23.56 -5.40
N ALA A 270 19.36 -23.58 -4.27
CA ALA A 270 19.62 -22.41 -3.46
C ALA A 270 20.38 -21.32 -4.28
N VAL A 271 21.43 -21.70 -5.02
CA VAL A 271 22.15 -20.78 -5.92
C VAL A 271 21.22 -20.15 -6.95
N LYS A 272 20.29 -20.92 -7.55
CA LYS A 272 19.32 -20.39 -8.53
C LYS A 272 18.39 -19.36 -7.90
N LEU A 273 17.85 -19.67 -6.71
CA LEU A 273 16.94 -18.79 -5.98
C LEU A 273 17.62 -17.48 -5.58
N PHE A 274 18.81 -17.55 -4.97
CA PHE A 274 19.57 -16.35 -4.62
C PHE A 274 19.97 -15.54 -5.85
N THR A 275 20.34 -16.20 -6.96
CA THR A 275 20.67 -15.51 -8.21
C THR A 275 19.47 -14.74 -8.74
N LYS A 276 18.26 -15.32 -8.65
CA LYS A 276 17.01 -14.64 -9.03
C LYS A 276 16.74 -13.43 -8.11
N ALA A 277 16.89 -13.59 -6.80
CA ALA A 277 16.73 -12.49 -5.84
C ALA A 277 17.74 -11.35 -6.08
N ILE A 278 19.01 -11.67 -6.34
CA ILE A 278 20.08 -10.69 -6.64
C ILE A 278 19.83 -9.96 -7.97
N LYS A 279 19.20 -10.62 -8.94
CA LYS A 279 18.82 -9.99 -10.21
C LYS A 279 17.75 -8.90 -10.00
N GLU A 280 16.78 -9.15 -9.14
CA GLU A 280 15.71 -8.20 -8.83
C GLU A 280 16.19 -7.07 -7.88
N ASN A 281 17.05 -7.39 -6.91
CA ASN A 281 17.71 -6.40 -6.06
C ASN A 281 19.19 -6.75 -5.89
N PRO A 282 20.09 -6.14 -6.68
CA PRO A 282 21.53 -6.38 -6.61
C PRO A 282 22.20 -6.00 -5.30
N ASP A 283 21.53 -5.16 -4.49
CA ASP A 283 22.05 -4.63 -3.22
C ASP A 283 21.50 -5.37 -2.00
N PHE A 284 20.68 -6.40 -2.21
CA PHE A 284 20.15 -7.21 -1.10
C PHE A 284 21.25 -8.12 -0.54
N VAL A 285 21.97 -7.61 0.45
CA VAL A 285 23.18 -8.21 1.03
C VAL A 285 23.00 -9.66 1.48
N TYR A 286 21.83 -10.00 2.03
CA TYR A 286 21.56 -11.35 2.50
C TYR A 286 21.59 -12.39 1.38
N SER A 287 20.93 -12.13 0.26
CA SER A 287 20.94 -13.08 -0.87
C SER A 287 22.33 -13.22 -1.49
N VAL A 288 23.14 -12.15 -1.54
CA VAL A 288 24.52 -12.20 -2.01
C VAL A 288 25.36 -13.09 -1.10
N CYS A 289 25.30 -12.87 0.21
CA CYS A 289 26.05 -13.66 1.18
C CYS A 289 25.60 -15.12 1.19
N ASN A 290 24.29 -15.38 1.21
CA ASN A 290 23.73 -16.74 1.24
C ASN A 290 24.07 -17.51 -0.03
N ARG A 291 24.17 -16.86 -1.20
CA ARG A 291 24.70 -17.51 -2.42
C ARG A 291 26.17 -17.89 -2.26
N GLY A 292 26.97 -17.06 -1.59
CA GLY A 292 28.34 -17.39 -1.21
C GLY A 292 28.39 -18.64 -0.35
N VAL A 293 27.50 -18.80 0.64
CA VAL A 293 27.37 -20.02 1.45
C VAL A 293 27.02 -21.23 0.59
N ALA A 294 26.06 -21.10 -0.32
CA ALA A 294 25.68 -22.17 -1.24
C ALA A 294 26.87 -22.60 -2.13
N TYR A 295 27.64 -21.66 -2.64
CA TYR A 295 28.88 -21.97 -3.39
C TYR A 295 29.96 -22.63 -2.52
N GLU A 296 30.07 -22.26 -1.25
CA GLU A 296 30.99 -22.90 -0.29
C GLU A 296 30.62 -24.38 -0.12
N TYR A 297 29.34 -24.71 0.09
CA TYR A 297 28.86 -26.10 0.17
C TYR A 297 29.09 -26.90 -1.12
N LEU A 298 29.05 -26.24 -2.28
CA LEU A 298 29.36 -26.87 -3.58
C LEU A 298 30.88 -26.97 -3.88
N GLY A 299 31.75 -26.57 -2.96
CA GLY A 299 33.19 -26.52 -3.16
C GLY A 299 33.66 -25.47 -4.18
N GLN A 300 32.79 -24.53 -4.59
CA GLN A 300 33.08 -23.47 -5.56
C GLN A 300 33.65 -22.23 -4.85
N TYR A 301 34.79 -22.40 -4.17
CA TYR A 301 35.34 -21.43 -3.23
C TYR A 301 35.66 -20.06 -3.85
N ASP A 302 36.08 -20.01 -5.11
CA ASP A 302 36.35 -18.72 -5.80
C ASP A 302 35.07 -17.90 -6.00
N LYS A 303 33.93 -18.59 -6.27
CA LYS A 303 32.63 -17.91 -6.40
C LYS A 303 32.12 -17.48 -5.04
N ALA A 304 32.28 -18.32 -4.03
CA ALA A 304 31.91 -17.99 -2.65
C ALA A 304 32.66 -16.73 -2.17
N ARG A 305 33.98 -16.67 -2.40
CA ARG A 305 34.82 -15.51 -2.04
C ARG A 305 34.31 -14.22 -2.70
N LYS A 306 34.03 -14.27 -4.01
CA LYS A 306 33.50 -13.10 -4.75
C LYS A 306 32.18 -12.60 -4.18
N ASP A 307 31.27 -13.50 -3.79
CA ASP A 307 30.00 -13.12 -3.20
C ASP A 307 30.17 -12.55 -1.79
N TYR A 308 31.03 -13.12 -0.94
CA TYR A 308 31.33 -12.55 0.37
C TYR A 308 31.98 -11.17 0.28
N GLU A 309 32.96 -10.98 -0.62
CA GLU A 309 33.57 -9.68 -0.88
C GLU A 309 32.56 -8.65 -1.41
N LYS A 310 31.62 -9.08 -2.28
CA LYS A 310 30.52 -8.23 -2.73
C LYS A 310 29.61 -7.86 -1.56
N ALA A 311 29.24 -8.80 -0.69
CA ALA A 311 28.43 -8.52 0.49
C ALA A 311 29.11 -7.49 1.41
N LEU A 312 30.43 -7.56 1.62
CA LEU A 312 31.18 -6.57 2.40
C LEU A 312 31.29 -5.20 1.72
N LYS A 313 31.25 -5.12 0.39
CA LYS A 313 31.13 -3.84 -0.31
C LYS A 313 29.77 -3.19 -0.14
N LEU A 314 28.69 -3.99 -0.05
CA LEU A 314 27.34 -3.51 0.19
C LEU A 314 27.16 -3.10 1.67
N GLN A 315 27.74 -3.87 2.60
CA GLN A 315 27.67 -3.60 4.03
C GLN A 315 29.02 -3.94 4.69
N THR A 316 29.81 -2.94 5.03
CA THR A 316 31.23 -3.06 5.42
C THR A 316 31.48 -4.02 6.59
N ASN A 317 30.61 -4.08 7.57
CA ASN A 317 30.76 -4.94 8.77
C ASN A 317 29.76 -6.09 8.79
N PHE A 318 29.42 -6.65 7.63
CA PHE A 318 28.46 -7.74 7.55
C PHE A 318 29.10 -9.04 8.04
N GLU A 319 28.85 -9.37 9.30
CA GLU A 319 29.48 -10.48 10.02
C GLU A 319 29.39 -11.83 9.29
N PRO A 320 28.25 -12.25 8.68
CA PRO A 320 28.17 -13.52 7.98
C PRO A 320 29.20 -13.65 6.83
N ALA A 321 29.45 -12.56 6.11
CA ALA A 321 30.43 -12.55 5.02
C ALA A 321 31.87 -12.58 5.55
N ILE A 322 32.17 -11.88 6.65
CA ILE A 322 33.48 -11.94 7.33
C ILE A 322 33.76 -13.38 7.76
N LEU A 323 32.79 -14.02 8.41
CA LEU A 323 32.94 -15.41 8.86
C LEU A 323 33.12 -16.37 7.67
N GLY A 324 32.42 -16.13 6.55
CA GLY A 324 32.59 -16.88 5.30
C GLY A 324 34.02 -16.79 4.75
N LEU A 325 34.56 -15.58 4.62
CA LEU A 325 35.94 -15.37 4.16
C LEU A 325 36.97 -16.05 5.09
N ASN A 326 36.79 -15.91 6.39
CA ASN A 326 37.67 -16.56 7.38
C ASN A 326 37.66 -18.10 7.27
N ARG A 327 36.51 -18.72 6.94
CA ARG A 327 36.43 -20.18 6.69
C ARG A 327 37.21 -20.53 5.41
N LEU A 328 37.02 -19.77 4.33
CA LEU A 328 37.72 -20.01 3.07
C LEU A 328 39.26 -19.89 3.20
N ASP A 329 39.74 -18.89 3.96
CA ASP A 329 41.17 -18.69 4.20
C ASP A 329 41.79 -19.88 4.95
N LYS A 330 41.07 -20.42 5.97
CA LYS A 330 41.50 -21.63 6.68
C LYS A 330 41.56 -22.89 5.80
N LEU A 331 40.69 -22.98 4.79
CA LEU A 331 40.67 -24.11 3.86
C LEU A 331 41.85 -24.05 2.87
N GLN A 332 42.27 -22.85 2.47
CA GLN A 332 43.41 -22.62 1.54
C GLN A 332 44.77 -22.69 2.22
N SER A 333 44.83 -22.62 3.57
CA SER A 333 46.07 -22.71 4.34
C SER A 333 46.43 -24.16 4.76
N LYS A 334 45.60 -25.13 4.41
CA LYS A 334 45.85 -26.57 4.57
C LYS A 334 46.27 -27.21 3.26
#